data_f61c77443af353b2935246b306fb3429
#
_entry.id   f61c77443af353b2935246b306fb3429
#
_cell.length_a   1.000
_cell.length_b   1.000
_cell.length_c   1.000
_cell.angle_alpha   90.00
_cell.angle_beta   90.00
_cell.angle_gamma   90.00
#
_symmetry.space_group_name_H-M   'P 1'
#
loop_
_entity.id
_entity.type
_entity.pdbx_description
1 polymer ?
#
loop_
_entity_poly.entity_id
_entity_poly.type
_entity_poly.pdbx_seq_one_letter_code
_entity_poly.pdbx_strand_id
1 'polypeptide(L)'
;MISIDTALKHMAWSNQKIFHEISALPSDIYQLKAAEGEWPIGQLLTHLIGAAEWYRYCLTSEPWGDVIPINNHEILSLEAGKLARLDQLLINQAQLDDDLMTFDDENSPATYRRSVILTQAQMHAAEHKGQIATILKMHGHHLDLDKYDVWAYTNDMKNTL
;
A
#
# COMPACT_ATOMS: atom_id res chain seq x y z
N MET A 1 7.25 -20.00 -9.94
CA MET A 1 7.16 -19.40 -8.60
C MET A 1 7.11 -17.89 -8.80
N ILE A 2 6.16 -17.16 -8.20
CA ILE A 2 6.15 -15.70 -8.23
C ILE A 2 7.29 -15.22 -7.33
N SER A 3 8.18 -14.37 -7.86
CA SER A 3 9.24 -13.76 -7.06
C SER A 3 8.68 -12.61 -6.20
N ILE A 4 9.36 -12.26 -5.11
CA ILE A 4 8.99 -11.09 -4.31
C ILE A 4 9.00 -9.80 -5.16
N ASP A 5 9.93 -9.69 -6.11
CA ASP A 5 9.99 -8.60 -7.08
C ASP A 5 8.68 -8.47 -7.89
N THR A 6 8.18 -9.58 -8.43
CA THR A 6 6.90 -9.59 -9.16
C THR A 6 5.72 -9.21 -8.26
N ALA A 7 5.70 -9.69 -7.01
CA ALA A 7 4.64 -9.36 -6.06
C ALA A 7 4.64 -7.87 -5.69
N LEU A 8 5.81 -7.27 -5.48
CA LEU A 8 5.94 -5.83 -5.20
C LEU A 8 5.58 -4.95 -6.41
N LYS A 9 5.99 -5.35 -7.62
CA LYS A 9 5.59 -4.65 -8.85
C LYS A 9 4.08 -4.68 -9.06
N HIS A 10 3.44 -5.83 -8.82
CA HIS A 10 1.98 -5.93 -8.80
C HIS A 10 1.35 -5.04 -7.72
N MET A 11 1.90 -5.04 -6.50
CA MET A 11 1.43 -4.17 -5.40
C MET A 11 1.47 -2.70 -5.81
N ALA A 12 2.60 -2.22 -6.33
CA ALA A 12 2.78 -0.85 -6.78
C ALA A 12 1.79 -0.46 -7.89
N TRP A 13 1.66 -1.31 -8.91
CA TRP A 13 0.69 -1.11 -9.99
C TRP A 13 -0.75 -1.06 -9.48
N SER A 14 -1.16 -2.00 -8.61
CA SER A 14 -2.51 -2.04 -8.07
C SER A 14 -2.78 -0.88 -7.11
N ASN A 15 -1.80 -0.41 -6.33
CA ASN A 15 -1.91 0.78 -5.50
C ASN A 15 -2.28 2.01 -6.35
N GLN A 16 -1.55 2.26 -7.44
CA GLN A 16 -1.82 3.40 -8.33
C GLN A 16 -3.22 3.34 -8.95
N LYS A 17 -3.64 2.18 -9.45
CA LYS A 17 -4.95 1.98 -10.07
C LYS A 17 -6.08 2.18 -9.06
N ILE A 18 -5.97 1.61 -7.87
CA ILE A 18 -6.98 1.69 -6.81
C ILE A 18 -7.10 3.13 -6.28
N PHE A 19 -6.00 3.83 -6.04
CA PHE A 19 -6.03 5.22 -5.61
C PHE A 19 -6.66 6.12 -6.67
N HIS A 20 -6.39 5.87 -7.95
CA HIS A 20 -7.06 6.56 -9.04
C HIS A 20 -8.58 6.30 -9.07
N GLU A 21 -9.02 5.05 -8.90
CA GLU A 21 -10.45 4.73 -8.85
C GLU A 21 -11.16 5.38 -7.64
N ILE A 22 -10.51 5.36 -6.47
CA ILE A 22 -11.01 6.04 -5.27
C ILE A 22 -11.14 7.55 -5.49
N SER A 23 -10.22 8.18 -6.22
CA SER A 23 -10.30 9.62 -6.53
C SER A 23 -11.48 10.01 -7.42
N ALA A 24 -12.10 9.06 -8.10
CA ALA A 24 -13.29 9.28 -8.93
C ALA A 24 -14.62 9.12 -8.16
N LEU A 25 -14.56 8.65 -6.90
CA LEU A 25 -15.73 8.48 -6.04
C LEU A 25 -16.12 9.83 -5.37
N PRO A 26 -17.32 9.95 -4.80
CA PRO A 26 -17.71 11.14 -4.03
C PRO A 26 -16.76 11.43 -2.85
N SER A 27 -16.57 12.70 -2.49
CA SER A 27 -15.59 13.11 -1.48
C SER A 27 -15.95 12.71 -0.03
N ASP A 28 -17.17 12.30 0.24
CA ASP A 28 -17.62 11.83 1.54
C ASP A 28 -17.18 10.39 1.87
N ILE A 29 -16.67 9.64 0.88
CA ILE A 29 -16.19 8.26 1.09
C ILE A 29 -15.10 8.16 2.14
N TYR A 30 -14.29 9.20 2.34
CA TYR A 30 -13.19 9.17 3.33
C TYR A 30 -13.66 9.00 4.78
N GLN A 31 -14.94 9.32 5.06
CA GLN A 31 -15.55 9.18 6.39
C GLN A 31 -16.29 7.84 6.57
N LEU A 32 -16.46 7.06 5.50
CA LEU A 32 -17.15 5.77 5.55
C LEU A 32 -16.33 4.76 6.34
N LYS A 33 -17.01 3.98 7.18
CA LYS A 33 -16.43 2.94 8.03
C LYS A 33 -17.33 1.71 8.09
N ALA A 34 -16.77 0.55 8.43
CA ALA A 34 -17.52 -0.69 8.52
C ALA A 34 -18.48 -0.71 9.71
N ALA A 35 -18.04 -0.17 10.86
CA ALA A 35 -18.83 -0.08 12.10
C ALA A 35 -18.35 1.08 12.97
N GLU A 36 -19.13 1.40 14.03
CA GLU A 36 -18.69 2.37 15.02
C GLU A 36 -17.41 1.86 15.74
N GLY A 37 -16.44 2.75 15.93
CA GLY A 37 -15.13 2.42 16.49
C GLY A 37 -14.09 1.91 15.48
N GLU A 38 -14.51 1.55 14.25
CA GLU A 38 -13.59 1.13 13.20
C GLU A 38 -13.00 2.33 12.44
N TRP A 39 -11.88 2.09 11.78
CA TRP A 39 -11.19 3.11 10.99
C TRP A 39 -11.98 3.47 9.74
N PRO A 40 -12.17 4.77 9.46
CA PRO A 40 -12.73 5.19 8.18
C PRO A 40 -11.73 4.99 7.03
N ILE A 41 -12.23 4.99 5.79
CA ILE A 41 -11.43 4.80 4.58
C ILE A 41 -10.24 5.77 4.53
N GLY A 42 -10.43 7.04 4.88
CA GLY A 42 -9.34 8.02 4.89
C GLY A 42 -8.21 7.63 5.84
N GLN A 43 -8.53 7.07 7.01
CA GLN A 43 -7.54 6.57 7.95
C GLN A 43 -6.84 5.30 7.45
N LEU A 44 -7.57 4.37 6.80
CA LEU A 44 -6.99 3.18 6.19
C LEU A 44 -6.01 3.54 5.06
N LEU A 45 -6.36 4.50 4.20
CA LEU A 45 -5.47 5.01 3.16
C LEU A 45 -4.21 5.69 3.74
N THR A 46 -4.39 6.51 4.78
CA THR A 46 -3.27 7.14 5.49
C THR A 46 -2.35 6.09 6.12
N HIS A 47 -2.93 5.08 6.77
CA HIS A 47 -2.18 3.99 7.39
C HIS A 47 -1.42 3.14 6.37
N LEU A 48 -1.99 2.89 5.20
CA LEU A 48 -1.32 2.16 4.12
C LEU A 48 -0.03 2.86 3.69
N ILE A 49 -0.04 4.18 3.59
CA ILE A 49 1.15 4.97 3.24
C ILE A 49 2.13 5.04 4.42
N GLY A 50 1.62 5.21 5.64
CA GLY A 50 2.43 5.18 6.87
C GLY A 50 3.15 3.84 7.05
N ALA A 51 2.50 2.73 6.73
CA ALA A 51 3.12 1.42 6.74
C ALA A 51 4.22 1.28 5.66
N ALA A 52 4.01 1.82 4.45
CA ALA A 52 5.06 1.85 3.43
C ALA A 52 6.29 2.66 3.88
N GLU A 53 6.09 3.78 4.60
CA GLU A 53 7.18 4.54 5.25
C GLU A 53 7.86 3.73 6.35
N TRP A 54 7.09 2.99 7.16
CA TRP A 54 7.66 2.09 8.16
C TRP A 54 8.55 1.02 7.53
N TYR A 55 8.11 0.35 6.48
CA TYR A 55 8.92 -0.64 5.79
C TYR A 55 10.17 -0.02 5.15
N ARG A 56 10.06 1.20 4.60
CA ARG A 56 11.23 1.94 4.13
C ARG A 56 12.23 2.16 5.27
N TYR A 57 11.78 2.67 6.41
CA TYR A 57 12.64 2.86 7.59
C TYR A 57 13.31 1.54 8.02
N CYS A 58 12.57 0.44 8.13
CA CYS A 58 13.11 -0.87 8.48
C CYS A 58 14.23 -1.33 7.53
N LEU A 59 14.15 -0.94 6.26
CA LEU A 59 15.06 -1.38 5.20
C LEU A 59 16.26 -0.44 4.99
N THR A 60 16.15 0.83 5.36
CA THR A 60 17.16 1.87 5.05
C THR A 60 17.73 2.56 6.26
N SER A 61 17.08 2.48 7.42
CA SER A 61 17.36 3.27 8.63
C SER A 61 17.30 4.79 8.41
N GLU A 62 16.72 5.25 7.29
CA GLU A 62 16.51 6.67 7.05
C GLU A 62 15.38 7.21 7.93
N PRO A 63 15.44 8.49 8.36
CA PRO A 63 14.41 9.07 9.21
C PRO A 63 13.01 8.94 8.63
N TRP A 64 12.03 8.73 9.51
CA TRP A 64 10.62 8.62 9.15
C TRP A 64 10.10 9.87 8.45
N GLY A 65 9.34 9.68 7.37
CA GLY A 65 8.66 10.76 6.65
C GLY A 65 7.23 10.97 7.13
N ASP A 66 6.81 12.24 7.25
CA ASP A 66 5.43 12.56 7.63
C ASP A 66 4.43 12.10 6.57
N VAL A 67 3.27 11.62 7.01
CA VAL A 67 2.12 11.27 6.17
C VAL A 67 0.96 12.20 6.52
N ILE A 68 0.41 12.86 5.52
CA ILE A 68 -0.72 13.78 5.72
C ILE A 68 -2.02 12.97 5.79
N PRO A 69 -2.85 13.15 6.84
CA PRO A 69 -4.14 12.43 6.96
C PRO A 69 -5.05 12.68 5.74
N ILE A 70 -5.42 11.59 5.06
CA ILE A 70 -6.23 11.65 3.84
C ILE A 70 -7.69 11.86 4.20
N ASN A 71 -8.27 12.98 3.80
CA ASN A 71 -9.66 13.35 4.05
C ASN A 71 -10.35 14.00 2.83
N ASN A 72 -9.63 14.15 1.72
CA ASN A 72 -10.13 14.70 0.46
C ASN A 72 -9.25 14.24 -0.72
N HIS A 73 -9.70 14.50 -1.95
CA HIS A 73 -9.03 14.08 -3.18
C HIS A 73 -7.69 14.76 -3.43
N GLU A 74 -7.52 16.01 -3.00
CA GLU A 74 -6.26 16.75 -3.17
C GLU A 74 -5.15 16.09 -2.35
N ILE A 75 -5.42 15.80 -1.07
CA ILE A 75 -4.47 15.09 -0.20
C ILE A 75 -4.25 13.65 -0.69
N LEU A 76 -5.32 12.96 -1.15
CA LEU A 76 -5.17 11.63 -1.74
C LEU A 76 -4.19 11.65 -2.91
N SER A 77 -4.32 12.61 -3.83
CA SER A 77 -3.44 12.74 -5.00
C SER A 77 -1.97 13.01 -4.61
N LEU A 78 -1.76 13.88 -3.63
CA LEU A 78 -0.43 14.20 -3.11
C LEU A 78 0.23 12.95 -2.49
N GLU A 79 -0.49 12.28 -1.59
CA GLU A 79 0.00 11.12 -0.87
C GLU A 79 0.12 9.87 -1.76
N ALA A 80 -0.71 9.73 -2.82
CA ALA A 80 -0.52 8.71 -3.86
C ALA A 80 0.81 8.86 -4.59
N GLY A 81 1.24 10.11 -4.86
CA GLY A 81 2.57 10.37 -5.42
C GLY A 81 3.71 9.99 -4.48
N LYS A 82 3.52 10.14 -3.16
CA LYS A 82 4.46 9.66 -2.16
C LYS A 82 4.50 8.13 -2.15
N LEU A 83 3.34 7.47 -2.09
CA LEU A 83 3.25 6.02 -2.12
C LEU A 83 3.94 5.41 -3.34
N ALA A 84 3.80 6.02 -4.52
CA ALA A 84 4.48 5.56 -5.73
C ALA A 84 6.01 5.54 -5.59
N ARG A 85 6.59 6.55 -4.92
CA ARG A 85 8.04 6.60 -4.66
C ARG A 85 8.47 5.55 -3.63
N LEU A 86 7.66 5.32 -2.61
CA LEU A 86 7.90 4.29 -1.59
C LEU A 86 7.81 2.89 -2.19
N ASP A 87 6.79 2.61 -2.99
CA ASP A 87 6.64 1.33 -3.71
C ASP A 87 7.85 1.05 -4.61
N GLN A 88 8.33 2.07 -5.34
CA GLN A 88 9.53 1.92 -6.17
C GLN A 88 10.78 1.62 -5.33
N LEU A 89 10.90 2.22 -4.15
CA LEU A 89 11.99 1.93 -3.24
C LEU A 89 11.93 0.47 -2.75
N LEU A 90 10.76 -0.02 -2.36
CA LEU A 90 10.56 -1.42 -1.94
C LEU A 90 10.92 -2.40 -3.07
N ILE A 91 10.55 -2.08 -4.33
CA ILE A 91 10.93 -2.86 -5.52
C ILE A 91 12.46 -2.89 -5.67
N ASN A 92 13.14 -1.75 -5.51
CA ASN A 92 14.59 -1.68 -5.59
C ASN A 92 15.27 -2.50 -4.48
N GLN A 93 14.70 -2.51 -3.26
CA GLN A 93 15.19 -3.33 -2.15
C GLN A 93 15.10 -4.84 -2.43
N ALA A 94 14.14 -5.27 -3.25
CA ALA A 94 14.00 -6.67 -3.65
C ALA A 94 15.10 -7.16 -4.62
N GLN A 95 15.91 -6.25 -5.17
CA GLN A 95 17.07 -6.58 -6.03
C GLN A 95 18.37 -6.78 -5.22
N LEU A 96 18.36 -6.49 -3.94
CA LEU A 96 19.52 -6.60 -3.05
C LEU A 96 19.55 -7.98 -2.39
N ASP A 97 20.72 -8.34 -1.81
CA ASP A 97 20.87 -9.57 -1.05
C ASP A 97 19.89 -9.64 0.13
N ASP A 98 19.45 -10.84 0.48
CA ASP A 98 18.49 -11.09 1.55
C ASP A 98 19.15 -11.03 2.94
N ASP A 99 19.73 -9.87 3.25
CA ASP A 99 20.42 -9.60 4.51
C ASP A 99 19.46 -9.50 5.70
N LEU A 100 20.02 -9.64 6.90
CA LEU A 100 19.34 -9.31 8.15
C LEU A 100 19.33 -7.79 8.33
N MET A 101 18.14 -7.24 8.47
CA MET A 101 17.89 -5.83 8.76
C MET A 101 17.55 -5.67 10.22
N THR A 102 18.28 -4.79 10.93
CA THR A 102 17.99 -4.46 12.34
C THR A 102 17.53 -3.02 12.42
N PHE A 103 16.41 -2.80 13.10
CA PHE A 103 15.81 -1.48 13.28
C PHE A 103 15.18 -1.37 14.66
N ASP A 104 15.00 -0.13 15.13
CA ASP A 104 14.31 0.13 16.40
C ASP A 104 12.80 0.01 16.18
N ASP A 105 12.18 -0.88 16.96
CA ASP A 105 10.74 -1.01 17.10
C ASP A 105 10.32 -0.43 18.45
N GLU A 106 9.02 -0.17 18.65
CA GLU A 106 8.46 0.58 19.81
C GLU A 106 9.00 0.14 21.17
N ASN A 107 9.35 -1.11 21.35
CA ASN A 107 9.75 -1.67 22.65
C ASN A 107 11.16 -2.29 22.70
N SER A 108 11.75 -2.59 21.55
CA SER A 108 13.09 -3.20 21.47
C SER A 108 13.57 -3.28 20.01
N PRO A 109 14.89 -3.35 19.78
CA PRO A 109 15.39 -3.63 18.45
C PRO A 109 14.83 -4.93 17.88
N ALA A 110 14.34 -4.89 16.63
CA ALA A 110 13.87 -6.04 15.89
C ALA A 110 14.83 -6.37 14.75
N THR A 111 14.93 -7.66 14.41
CA THR A 111 15.80 -8.11 13.32
C THR A 111 15.05 -9.11 12.45
N TYR A 112 14.91 -8.81 11.17
CA TYR A 112 14.27 -9.66 10.17
C TYR A 112 15.07 -9.70 8.88
N ARG A 113 14.90 -10.78 8.09
CA ARG A 113 15.42 -10.79 6.72
C ARG A 113 14.69 -9.74 5.87
N ARG A 114 15.41 -9.15 4.93
CA ARG A 114 14.86 -8.20 3.94
C ARG A 114 13.60 -8.75 3.27
N SER A 115 13.64 -10.00 2.81
CA SER A 115 12.49 -10.67 2.17
C SER A 115 11.26 -10.77 3.07
N VAL A 116 11.43 -10.93 4.38
CA VAL A 116 10.32 -10.97 5.35
C VAL A 116 9.63 -9.61 5.44
N ILE A 117 10.41 -8.52 5.53
CA ILE A 117 9.89 -7.14 5.58
C ILE A 117 9.12 -6.83 4.27
N LEU A 118 9.70 -7.17 3.12
CA LEU A 118 9.08 -6.95 1.81
C LEU A 118 7.80 -7.78 1.61
N THR A 119 7.79 -9.02 2.10
CA THR A 119 6.59 -9.87 2.07
C THR A 119 5.49 -9.28 2.94
N GLN A 120 5.83 -8.81 4.15
CA GLN A 120 4.88 -8.15 5.03
C GLN A 120 4.29 -6.89 4.39
N ALA A 121 5.09 -6.08 3.72
CA ALA A 121 4.62 -4.89 3.01
C ALA A 121 3.54 -5.23 1.96
N GLN A 122 3.79 -6.27 1.16
CA GLN A 122 2.84 -6.73 0.13
C GLN A 122 1.54 -7.29 0.73
N MET A 123 1.63 -8.11 1.79
CA MET A 123 0.46 -8.70 2.44
C MET A 123 -0.40 -7.66 3.15
N HIS A 124 0.23 -6.74 3.87
CA HIS A 124 -0.42 -5.63 4.56
C HIS A 124 -1.17 -4.70 3.59
N ALA A 125 -0.54 -4.36 2.46
CA ALA A 125 -1.20 -3.56 1.44
C ALA A 125 -2.43 -4.29 0.84
N ALA A 126 -2.36 -5.60 0.63
CA ALA A 126 -3.48 -6.39 0.13
C ALA A 126 -4.64 -6.44 1.14
N GLU A 127 -4.33 -6.62 2.43
CA GLU A 127 -5.31 -6.61 3.53
C GLU A 127 -6.11 -5.31 3.56
N HIS A 128 -5.44 -4.15 3.60
CA HIS A 128 -6.13 -2.87 3.69
C HIS A 128 -6.91 -2.51 2.43
N LYS A 129 -6.43 -2.89 1.24
CA LYS A 129 -7.22 -2.76 0.00
C LYS A 129 -8.52 -3.57 0.07
N GLY A 130 -8.47 -4.79 0.62
CA GLY A 130 -9.65 -5.62 0.86
C GLY A 130 -10.64 -4.97 1.85
N GLN A 131 -10.15 -4.39 2.94
CA GLN A 131 -10.97 -3.66 3.92
C GLN A 131 -11.65 -2.44 3.26
N ILE A 132 -10.91 -1.62 2.52
CA ILE A 132 -11.45 -0.45 1.81
C ILE A 132 -12.54 -0.87 0.82
N ALA A 133 -12.30 -1.88 -0.01
CA ALA A 133 -13.28 -2.39 -0.97
C ALA A 133 -14.55 -2.90 -0.27
N THR A 134 -14.40 -3.56 0.87
CA THR A 134 -15.53 -4.04 1.68
C THR A 134 -16.35 -2.88 2.24
N ILE A 135 -15.71 -1.85 2.79
CA ILE A 135 -16.41 -0.66 3.32
C ILE A 135 -17.15 0.05 2.19
N LEU A 136 -16.50 0.28 1.05
CA LEU A 136 -17.14 0.89 -0.12
C LEU A 136 -18.39 0.12 -0.55
N LYS A 137 -18.30 -1.22 -0.64
CA LYS A 137 -19.42 -2.08 -0.99
C LYS A 137 -20.58 -1.98 0.01
N MET A 138 -20.30 -1.92 1.31
CA MET A 138 -21.32 -1.78 2.36
C MET A 138 -22.10 -0.46 2.24
N HIS A 139 -21.49 0.57 1.67
CA HIS A 139 -22.10 1.90 1.48
C HIS A 139 -22.56 2.15 0.04
N GLY A 140 -22.70 1.11 -0.79
CA GLY A 140 -23.27 1.20 -2.14
C GLY A 140 -22.29 1.67 -3.22
N HIS A 141 -21.00 1.79 -2.91
CA HIS A 141 -19.95 2.03 -3.88
C HIS A 141 -19.30 0.70 -4.31
N HIS A 142 -18.66 0.70 -5.47
CA HIS A 142 -18.05 -0.51 -6.00
C HIS A 142 -16.58 -0.26 -6.33
N LEU A 143 -15.71 -1.04 -5.71
CA LEU A 143 -14.29 -1.17 -6.05
C LEU A 143 -14.04 -2.65 -6.35
N ASP A 144 -13.88 -2.97 -7.62
CA ASP A 144 -13.72 -4.35 -8.09
C ASP A 144 -12.24 -4.75 -8.07
N LEU A 145 -11.82 -5.44 -7.02
CA LEU A 145 -10.42 -5.86 -6.84
C LEU A 145 -9.98 -6.92 -7.86
N ASP A 146 -10.90 -7.65 -8.52
CA ASP A 146 -10.54 -8.62 -9.54
C ASP A 146 -9.90 -7.96 -10.77
N LYS A 147 -10.20 -6.67 -11.00
CA LYS A 147 -9.54 -5.85 -12.03
C LYS A 147 -8.07 -5.54 -11.74
N TYR A 148 -7.64 -5.76 -10.49
CA TYR A 148 -6.31 -5.40 -9.99
C TYR A 148 -5.56 -6.61 -9.44
N ASP A 149 -5.95 -7.81 -9.84
CA ASP A 149 -5.26 -9.05 -9.49
C ASP A 149 -3.96 -9.26 -10.28
N VAL A 150 -3.23 -10.31 -9.97
CA VAL A 150 -1.95 -10.63 -10.63
C VAL A 150 -2.13 -10.99 -12.10
N TRP A 151 -3.29 -11.54 -12.48
CA TRP A 151 -3.61 -11.86 -13.88
C TRP A 151 -3.79 -10.59 -14.71
N ALA A 152 -4.56 -9.62 -14.18
CA ALA A 152 -4.77 -8.32 -14.80
C ALA A 152 -3.46 -7.55 -14.96
N TYR A 153 -2.62 -7.52 -13.92
CA TYR A 153 -1.28 -6.93 -13.97
C TYR A 153 -0.42 -7.57 -15.08
N THR A 154 -0.38 -8.90 -15.15
CA THR A 154 0.42 -9.60 -16.16
C THR A 154 -0.05 -9.29 -17.58
N ASN A 155 -1.36 -9.15 -17.80
CA ASN A 155 -1.93 -8.79 -19.09
C ASN A 155 -1.63 -7.34 -19.47
N ASP A 156 -1.71 -6.40 -18.50
CA ASP A 156 -1.37 -4.98 -18.73
C ASP A 156 0.11 -4.84 -19.13
N MET A 157 1.01 -5.56 -18.47
CA MET A 157 2.44 -5.55 -18.80
C MET A 157 2.76 -6.12 -20.19
N LYS A 158 2.04 -7.14 -20.65
CA LYS A 158 2.20 -7.69 -22.01
C LYS A 158 1.77 -6.72 -23.10
N ASN A 159 0.79 -5.87 -22.82
CA ASN A 159 0.27 -4.90 -23.78
C ASN A 159 1.13 -3.63 -23.86
N THR A 160 2.12 -3.49 -22.96
CA THR A 160 3.01 -2.32 -22.88
C THR A 160 4.40 -2.61 -23.51
N LEU A 161 4.65 -3.86 -23.94
CA LEU A 161 5.85 -4.32 -24.65
C LEU A 161 5.62 -4.34 -26.17
#